data_128e0d7e8855dfe0e1e3d560ee5cbe0b
#
_entry.id   128e0d7e8855dfe0e1e3d560ee5cbe0b
#
_cell.length_a   1.000
_cell.length_b   1.000
_cell.length_c   1.000
_cell.angle_alpha   90.00
_cell.angle_beta   90.00
_cell.angle_gamma   90.00
#
_symmetry.space_group_name_H-M   'P 1'
#
loop_
_entity.id
_entity.type
_entity.pdbx_description
1 polymer ?
#
loop_
_entity_poly.entity_id
_entity_poly.type
_entity_poly.pdbx_seq_one_letter_code
_entity_poly.pdbx_strand_id
1 'polypeptide(L)'
;MNTTLVKQALKPFRLFIDGKWEAAVSRRTIPVLNPATGEQLTTVPDAGPEDVDRAVKAARRAFDKGFWRKMNVSQRERIIWRIGELIEKNKEELGLLESLNNGKTYLEALRGDIPPTADIFYYYAGWTRKIYGETIPVDGKYLNYTLREPVGVVGMITPWNYPMLLAAWKVAPALATGCSMVIKPSELTPITTFKLAEYCLEAGVPEGVVNVVTGFGHTAGDALARHMDVDKIAFTGSIRTARALLKASGESNLKRLSLELGGKSPNIVFPDADLPRAARAAFWGIYANKGEVCSAGSRLLVHEKIYDEFVNTLADLARKMKVGDPLDPDAEMGSQISQTQLERILGYIRTGKEEGARLVCGGERDVEGEKAKGYFVKPTIFADVKPEMKIAQEEIFGPVLAALKFQDVDQAAEIANSTIYGLVSAVWTRDITVAHRLAQEIKAGSVWINAYNCFDSASPFGGYKQSGFGREMGAHALDSYTQVKSVWIYLG
;
A
#
# COMPACT_ATOMS: atom_id res chain seq x y z
N MET A 1 -19.47 -15.17 15.03
CA MET A 1 -18.57 -14.00 15.29
C MET A 1 -19.08 -13.19 16.47
N ASN A 2 -18.19 -12.67 17.32
CA ASN A 2 -18.61 -11.97 18.53
C ASN A 2 -19.02 -10.51 18.20
N THR A 3 -20.29 -10.30 17.89
CA THR A 3 -20.88 -8.99 17.53
C THR A 3 -20.72 -7.93 18.63
N THR A 4 -20.49 -8.31 19.87
CA THR A 4 -20.29 -7.40 21.00
C THR A 4 -18.92 -6.71 20.95
N LEU A 5 -17.85 -7.44 20.58
CA LEU A 5 -16.51 -6.86 20.38
C LEU A 5 -16.49 -5.83 19.25
N VAL A 6 -17.16 -6.13 18.15
CA VAL A 6 -17.28 -5.21 17.01
C VAL A 6 -17.98 -3.91 17.40
N LYS A 7 -19.11 -3.97 18.12
CA LYS A 7 -19.84 -2.79 18.55
C LYS A 7 -19.05 -1.90 19.52
N GLN A 8 -18.17 -2.49 20.34
CA GLN A 8 -17.28 -1.72 21.23
C GLN A 8 -16.13 -1.04 20.47
N ALA A 9 -15.57 -1.70 19.45
CA ALA A 9 -14.50 -1.16 18.61
C ALA A 9 -14.95 -0.06 17.65
N LEU A 10 -16.25 0.01 17.30
CA LEU A 10 -16.83 0.92 16.31
C LEU A 10 -17.49 2.17 16.91
N LYS A 11 -17.09 2.61 18.12
CA LYS A 11 -17.53 3.92 18.66
C LYS A 11 -17.01 5.08 17.79
N PRO A 12 -17.67 6.25 17.81
CA PRO A 12 -17.17 7.44 17.14
C PRO A 12 -15.72 7.73 17.56
N PHE A 13 -14.82 7.80 16.57
CA PHE A 13 -13.42 8.09 16.81
C PHE A 13 -13.17 9.57 17.04
N ARG A 14 -12.02 9.89 17.58
CA ARG A 14 -11.48 11.23 17.74
C ARG A 14 -10.09 11.27 17.09
N LEU A 15 -9.53 12.46 16.89
CA LEU A 15 -8.12 12.61 16.48
C LEU A 15 -7.23 12.07 17.60
N PHE A 16 -6.15 11.41 17.23
CA PHE A 16 -5.14 10.95 18.18
C PHE A 16 -3.93 11.88 18.10
N ILE A 17 -3.81 12.80 19.06
CA ILE A 17 -2.77 13.84 19.08
C ILE A 17 -2.13 13.85 20.47
N ASP A 18 -0.79 13.82 20.51
CA ASP A 18 0.00 13.92 21.76
C ASP A 18 -0.43 12.87 22.82
N GLY A 19 -0.69 11.63 22.35
CA GLY A 19 -1.15 10.53 23.20
C GLY A 19 -2.61 10.63 23.68
N LYS A 20 -3.39 11.59 23.17
CA LYS A 20 -4.75 11.88 23.63
C LYS A 20 -5.77 11.83 22.49
N TRP A 21 -7.01 11.50 22.86
CA TRP A 21 -8.15 11.52 21.96
C TRP A 21 -8.84 12.88 22.00
N GLU A 22 -8.79 13.62 20.87
CA GLU A 22 -9.30 14.99 20.78
C GLU A 22 -10.33 15.16 19.67
N ALA A 23 -11.29 16.06 19.86
CA ALA A 23 -12.20 16.45 18.79
C ALA A 23 -11.49 17.34 17.75
N ALA A 24 -11.94 17.28 16.48
CA ALA A 24 -11.55 18.29 15.51
C ALA A 24 -12.10 19.67 15.89
N VAL A 25 -11.37 20.71 15.55
CA VAL A 25 -11.79 22.11 15.79
C VAL A 25 -13.13 22.41 15.13
N SER A 26 -13.33 21.91 13.91
CA SER A 26 -14.57 22.05 13.14
C SER A 26 -15.78 21.35 13.78
N ARG A 27 -15.55 20.36 14.65
CA ARG A 27 -16.55 19.41 15.19
C ARG A 27 -17.33 18.63 14.11
N ARG A 28 -16.97 18.77 12.84
CA ARG A 28 -17.54 17.99 11.74
C ARG A 28 -16.99 16.57 11.77
N THR A 29 -17.78 15.63 11.24
CA THR A 29 -17.43 14.23 11.14
C THR A 29 -17.65 13.70 9.72
N ILE A 30 -16.92 12.66 9.38
CA ILE A 30 -17.04 11.90 8.13
C ILE A 30 -17.61 10.53 8.49
N PRO A 31 -18.69 10.06 7.83
CA PRO A 31 -19.17 8.70 8.01
C PRO A 31 -18.19 7.69 7.42
N VAL A 32 -17.96 6.60 8.14
CA VAL A 32 -17.19 5.45 7.69
C VAL A 32 -18.18 4.33 7.41
N LEU A 33 -18.19 3.82 6.19
CA LEU A 33 -19.21 2.87 5.73
C LEU A 33 -18.65 1.45 5.65
N ASN A 34 -19.56 0.47 5.77
CA ASN A 34 -19.33 -0.89 5.32
C ASN A 34 -19.63 -0.94 3.81
N PRO A 35 -18.66 -1.17 2.94
CA PRO A 35 -18.88 -1.16 1.49
C PRO A 35 -19.71 -2.36 0.98
N ALA A 36 -19.85 -3.42 1.77
CA ALA A 36 -20.66 -4.57 1.42
C ALA A 36 -22.16 -4.34 1.64
N THR A 37 -22.54 -3.44 2.56
CA THR A 37 -23.95 -3.17 2.92
C THR A 37 -24.36 -1.73 2.68
N GLY A 38 -23.41 -0.80 2.52
CA GLY A 38 -23.65 0.64 2.49
C GLY A 38 -23.97 1.25 3.85
N GLU A 39 -24.02 0.46 4.93
CA GLU A 39 -24.35 0.92 6.28
C GLU A 39 -23.18 1.66 6.93
N GLN A 40 -23.51 2.63 7.78
CA GLN A 40 -22.50 3.34 8.56
C GLN A 40 -21.99 2.49 9.71
N LEU A 41 -20.67 2.23 9.74
CA LEU A 41 -19.97 1.58 10.83
C LEU A 41 -19.73 2.52 12.00
N THR A 42 -19.18 3.70 11.70
CA THR A 42 -18.80 4.71 12.69
C THR A 42 -18.65 6.08 12.03
N THR A 43 -18.13 7.04 12.79
CA THR A 43 -17.69 8.35 12.26
C THR A 43 -16.27 8.67 12.72
N VAL A 44 -15.57 9.45 11.90
CA VAL A 44 -14.25 10.03 12.23
C VAL A 44 -14.30 11.55 12.09
N PRO A 45 -13.42 12.30 12.79
CA PRO A 45 -13.39 13.75 12.66
C PRO A 45 -12.98 14.19 11.24
N ASP A 46 -13.60 15.29 10.76
CA ASP A 46 -13.14 16.02 9.57
C ASP A 46 -12.17 17.12 10.00
N ALA A 47 -10.87 16.74 10.10
CA ALA A 47 -9.82 17.64 10.51
C ALA A 47 -9.50 18.70 9.45
N GLY A 48 -9.25 19.91 9.91
CA GLY A 48 -8.79 21.04 9.12
C GLY A 48 -7.30 21.35 9.33
N PRO A 49 -6.80 22.44 8.71
CA PRO A 49 -5.41 22.88 8.86
C PRO A 49 -4.97 23.12 10.33
N GLU A 50 -5.87 23.61 11.18
CA GLU A 50 -5.59 23.85 12.60
C GLU A 50 -5.33 22.56 13.38
N ASP A 51 -6.07 21.48 13.05
CA ASP A 51 -5.88 20.17 13.65
C ASP A 51 -4.56 19.54 13.21
N VAL A 52 -4.23 19.69 11.93
CA VAL A 52 -2.94 19.26 11.37
C VAL A 52 -1.79 20.00 12.03
N ASP A 53 -1.91 21.33 12.21
CA ASP A 53 -0.89 22.14 12.90
C ASP A 53 -0.68 21.67 14.36
N ARG A 54 -1.75 21.36 15.10
CA ARG A 54 -1.66 20.80 16.45
C ARG A 54 -0.88 19.48 16.48
N ALA A 55 -1.21 18.57 15.55
CA ALA A 55 -0.57 17.27 15.43
C ALA A 55 0.92 17.40 15.03
N VAL A 56 1.23 18.27 14.06
CA VAL A 56 2.62 18.53 13.64
C VAL A 56 3.43 19.17 14.75
N LYS A 57 2.86 20.13 15.50
CA LYS A 57 3.53 20.75 16.68
C LYS A 57 3.79 19.72 17.77
N ALA A 58 2.89 18.76 18.01
CA ALA A 58 3.12 17.66 18.95
C ALA A 58 4.28 16.77 18.46
N ALA A 59 4.26 16.37 17.19
CA ALA A 59 5.34 15.58 16.58
C ALA A 59 6.69 16.31 16.61
N ARG A 60 6.71 17.62 16.33
CA ARG A 60 7.92 18.44 16.37
C ARG A 60 8.50 18.55 17.78
N ARG A 61 7.66 18.78 18.79
CA ARG A 61 8.09 18.76 20.20
C ARG A 61 8.67 17.42 20.61
N ALA A 62 7.98 16.32 20.23
CA ALA A 62 8.43 14.96 20.51
C ALA A 62 9.76 14.64 19.83
N PHE A 63 10.01 15.13 18.61
CA PHE A 63 11.27 14.96 17.90
C PHE A 63 12.41 15.81 18.51
N ASP A 64 12.20 17.11 18.68
CA ASP A 64 13.29 18.05 19.06
C ASP A 64 13.64 17.93 20.54
N LYS A 65 12.64 17.87 21.42
CA LYS A 65 12.81 17.92 22.87
C LYS A 65 12.56 16.56 23.54
N GLY A 66 11.84 15.65 22.87
CA GLY A 66 11.46 14.36 23.40
C GLY A 66 12.60 13.37 23.54
N PHE A 67 12.27 12.26 24.15
CA PHE A 67 13.22 11.20 24.49
C PHE A 67 13.40 10.17 23.39
N TRP A 68 12.45 10.02 22.45
CA TRP A 68 12.41 8.90 21.49
C TRP A 68 13.70 8.75 20.68
N ARG A 69 14.15 9.80 19.99
CA ARG A 69 15.39 9.73 19.19
C ARG A 69 16.65 9.55 20.03
N LYS A 70 16.61 9.93 21.31
CA LYS A 70 17.73 9.84 22.27
C LYS A 70 17.68 8.54 23.08
N MET A 71 16.61 7.77 22.96
CA MET A 71 16.41 6.50 23.68
C MET A 71 17.49 5.52 23.29
N ASN A 72 17.94 4.70 24.26
CA ASN A 72 18.85 3.59 23.99
C ASN A 72 18.23 2.70 22.89
N VAL A 73 19.03 2.37 21.90
CA VAL A 73 18.58 1.58 20.72
C VAL A 73 17.95 0.24 21.13
N SER A 74 18.45 -0.39 22.22
CA SER A 74 17.87 -1.64 22.76
C SER A 74 16.50 -1.46 23.42
N GLN A 75 16.20 -0.30 23.98
CA GLN A 75 14.88 0.01 24.51
C GLN A 75 13.89 0.27 23.36
N ARG A 76 14.33 1.07 22.37
CA ARG A 76 13.52 1.33 21.17
C ARG A 76 13.20 0.04 20.39
N GLU A 77 14.17 -0.86 20.23
CA GLU A 77 13.99 -2.19 19.66
C GLU A 77 12.86 -2.97 20.35
N ARG A 78 12.89 -3.05 21.68
CA ARG A 78 11.88 -3.79 22.46
C ARG A 78 10.49 -3.19 22.33
N ILE A 79 10.38 -1.87 22.27
CA ILE A 79 9.10 -1.18 22.11
C ILE A 79 8.53 -1.48 20.71
N ILE A 80 9.36 -1.39 19.66
CA ILE A 80 8.92 -1.68 18.28
C ILE A 80 8.52 -3.16 18.14
N TRP A 81 9.29 -4.09 18.76
CA TRP A 81 8.94 -5.51 18.80
C TRP A 81 7.57 -5.74 19.46
N ARG A 82 7.33 -5.08 20.61
CA ARG A 82 6.07 -5.19 21.33
C ARG A 82 4.86 -4.72 20.52
N ILE A 83 5.03 -3.78 19.60
CA ILE A 83 3.94 -3.38 18.68
C ILE A 83 3.53 -4.59 17.83
N GLY A 84 4.49 -5.35 17.28
CA GLY A 84 4.23 -6.57 16.53
C GLY A 84 3.47 -7.61 17.38
N GLU A 85 3.89 -7.84 18.62
CA GLU A 85 3.21 -8.76 19.55
C GLU A 85 1.76 -8.34 19.83
N LEU A 86 1.50 -7.04 19.98
CA LEU A 86 0.14 -6.53 20.19
C LEU A 86 -0.75 -6.72 18.95
N ILE A 87 -0.19 -6.54 17.76
CA ILE A 87 -0.90 -6.79 16.50
C ILE A 87 -1.25 -8.28 16.37
N GLU A 88 -0.29 -9.18 16.59
CA GLU A 88 -0.55 -10.63 16.54
C GLU A 88 -1.58 -11.08 17.56
N LYS A 89 -1.48 -10.58 18.78
CA LYS A 89 -2.41 -10.90 19.88
C LYS A 89 -3.86 -10.53 19.53
N ASN A 90 -4.06 -9.48 18.76
CA ASN A 90 -5.38 -8.96 18.41
C ASN A 90 -5.78 -9.23 16.95
N LYS A 91 -5.16 -10.23 16.30
CA LYS A 91 -5.29 -10.46 14.85
C LYS A 91 -6.73 -10.70 14.39
N GLU A 92 -7.54 -11.40 15.17
CA GLU A 92 -8.94 -11.69 14.83
C GLU A 92 -9.79 -10.42 14.83
N GLU A 93 -9.64 -9.55 15.84
CA GLU A 93 -10.32 -8.26 15.91
C GLU A 93 -9.89 -7.36 14.74
N LEU A 94 -8.58 -7.26 14.51
CA LEU A 94 -8.02 -6.42 13.44
C LEU A 94 -8.45 -6.92 12.06
N GLY A 95 -8.40 -8.23 11.80
CA GLY A 95 -8.86 -8.81 10.54
C GLY A 95 -10.34 -8.54 10.28
N LEU A 96 -11.17 -8.59 11.34
CA LEU A 96 -12.59 -8.26 11.24
C LEU A 96 -12.83 -6.77 10.95
N LEU A 97 -12.10 -5.87 11.60
CA LEU A 97 -12.19 -4.42 11.37
C LEU A 97 -11.72 -4.05 9.96
N GLU A 98 -10.62 -4.65 9.48
CA GLU A 98 -10.15 -4.48 8.09
C GLU A 98 -11.20 -4.94 7.09
N SER A 99 -11.78 -6.13 7.29
CA SER A 99 -12.82 -6.66 6.41
C SER A 99 -14.05 -5.78 6.34
N LEU A 100 -14.60 -5.41 7.49
CA LEU A 100 -15.81 -4.55 7.57
C LEU A 100 -15.57 -3.18 6.95
N ASN A 101 -14.39 -2.59 7.14
CA ASN A 101 -14.10 -1.23 6.70
C ASN A 101 -13.65 -1.16 5.24
N ASN A 102 -12.96 -2.20 4.74
CA ASN A 102 -12.42 -2.23 3.37
C ASN A 102 -13.31 -3.00 2.39
N GLY A 103 -14.06 -4.00 2.86
CA GLY A 103 -14.85 -4.89 2.01
C GLY A 103 -14.12 -6.10 1.44
N LYS A 104 -12.83 -6.32 1.78
CA LYS A 104 -12.13 -7.59 1.49
C LYS A 104 -12.66 -8.71 2.38
N THR A 105 -12.46 -9.96 2.00
CA THR A 105 -12.92 -11.06 2.84
C THR A 105 -12.17 -11.09 4.17
N TYR A 106 -12.85 -11.56 5.22
CA TYR A 106 -12.24 -11.71 6.54
C TYR A 106 -11.01 -12.60 6.52
N LEU A 107 -11.05 -13.67 5.72
CA LEU A 107 -9.92 -14.59 5.59
C LEU A 107 -8.71 -13.95 4.91
N GLU A 108 -8.93 -13.10 3.90
CA GLU A 108 -7.83 -12.32 3.31
C GLU A 108 -7.22 -11.36 4.33
N ALA A 109 -8.03 -10.60 5.05
CA ALA A 109 -7.55 -9.69 6.09
C ALA A 109 -6.77 -10.44 7.18
N LEU A 110 -7.36 -11.51 7.73
CA LEU A 110 -6.78 -12.29 8.82
C LEU A 110 -5.45 -12.97 8.46
N ARG A 111 -5.31 -13.45 7.22
CA ARG A 111 -4.14 -14.23 6.77
C ARG A 111 -3.16 -13.44 5.94
N GLY A 112 -3.64 -12.45 5.17
CA GLY A 112 -2.86 -11.69 4.21
C GLY A 112 -2.45 -10.28 4.68
N ASP A 113 -3.20 -9.65 5.58
CA ASP A 113 -2.91 -8.27 6.01
C ASP A 113 -2.27 -8.23 7.39
N ILE A 114 -2.86 -8.88 8.38
CA ILE A 114 -2.46 -8.71 9.78
C ILE A 114 -1.12 -9.38 10.11
N PRO A 115 -0.83 -10.64 9.70
CA PRO A 115 0.49 -11.23 9.96
C PRO A 115 1.66 -10.46 9.34
N PRO A 116 1.62 -10.03 8.05
CA PRO A 116 2.67 -9.18 7.49
C PRO A 116 2.78 -7.82 8.17
N THR A 117 1.67 -7.29 8.71
CA THR A 117 1.70 -6.05 9.51
C THR A 117 2.51 -6.22 10.79
N ALA A 118 2.40 -7.34 11.50
CA ALA A 118 3.22 -7.62 12.68
C ALA A 118 4.68 -7.85 12.30
N ASP A 119 4.91 -8.63 11.24
CA ASP A 119 6.26 -9.00 10.77
C ASP A 119 7.11 -7.78 10.41
N ILE A 120 6.53 -6.75 9.80
CA ILE A 120 7.27 -5.52 9.47
C ILE A 120 7.80 -4.82 10.73
N PHE A 121 7.07 -4.86 11.85
CA PHE A 121 7.56 -4.32 13.12
C PHE A 121 8.70 -5.16 13.70
N TYR A 122 8.63 -6.48 13.63
CA TYR A 122 9.72 -7.37 14.04
C TYR A 122 10.98 -7.12 13.19
N TYR A 123 10.83 -7.03 11.89
CA TYR A 123 11.93 -6.74 10.97
C TYR A 123 12.64 -5.42 11.33
N TYR A 124 11.90 -4.32 11.49
CA TYR A 124 12.48 -3.02 11.79
C TYR A 124 12.92 -2.85 13.24
N ALA A 125 12.37 -3.59 14.20
CA ALA A 125 12.95 -3.69 15.54
C ALA A 125 14.41 -4.17 15.45
N GLY A 126 14.67 -5.20 14.66
CA GLY A 126 16.02 -5.72 14.40
C GLY A 126 16.97 -4.76 13.69
N TRP A 127 16.47 -3.69 13.06
CA TRP A 127 17.28 -2.67 12.40
C TRP A 127 17.74 -1.54 13.32
N THR A 128 17.15 -1.32 14.47
CA THR A 128 17.49 -0.22 15.37
C THR A 128 18.98 -0.13 15.72
N ARG A 129 19.67 -1.28 15.76
CA ARG A 129 21.11 -1.40 16.04
C ARG A 129 21.98 -1.52 14.79
N LYS A 130 21.41 -1.47 13.59
CA LYS A 130 22.12 -1.70 12.32
C LYS A 130 22.10 -0.47 11.40
N ILE A 131 21.78 0.71 11.94
CA ILE A 131 21.81 1.98 11.21
C ILE A 131 23.20 2.58 11.45
N TYR A 132 24.17 2.18 10.59
CA TYR A 132 25.56 2.54 10.74
C TYR A 132 25.90 3.78 9.90
N GLY A 133 26.95 4.52 10.35
CA GLY A 133 27.76 5.38 9.50
C GLY A 133 28.98 4.65 8.97
N GLU A 134 29.84 5.40 8.30
CA GLU A 134 31.05 4.91 7.64
C GLU A 134 32.25 5.70 8.15
N THR A 135 33.44 5.07 8.20
CA THR A 135 34.72 5.77 8.34
C THR A 135 35.34 5.88 6.97
N ILE A 136 35.55 7.12 6.49
CA ILE A 136 35.97 7.40 5.12
C ILE A 136 37.46 7.74 5.12
N PRO A 137 38.30 7.04 4.37
CA PRO A 137 39.69 7.44 4.15
C PRO A 137 39.73 8.77 3.41
N VAL A 138 40.47 9.75 3.97
CA VAL A 138 40.64 11.07 3.39
C VAL A 138 42.12 11.48 3.47
N ASP A 139 42.55 12.35 2.58
CA ASP A 139 43.90 12.87 2.58
C ASP A 139 44.17 13.83 3.75
N GLY A 140 45.43 13.88 4.20
CA GLY A 140 45.87 14.77 5.25
C GLY A 140 45.67 14.24 6.66
N LYS A 141 45.74 15.14 7.64
CA LYS A 141 45.65 14.80 9.06
C LYS A 141 44.20 14.92 9.56
N TYR A 142 43.30 14.14 8.99
CA TYR A 142 41.88 14.15 9.35
C TYR A 142 41.35 12.77 9.64
N LEU A 143 40.44 12.66 10.59
CA LEU A 143 39.50 11.56 10.73
C LEU A 143 38.14 12.01 10.14
N ASN A 144 37.63 11.30 9.16
CA ASN A 144 36.31 11.56 8.62
C ASN A 144 35.40 10.35 8.88
N TYR A 145 34.21 10.63 9.40
CA TYR A 145 33.15 9.63 9.54
C TYR A 145 31.78 10.20 9.23
N THR A 146 30.82 9.33 8.94
CA THR A 146 29.44 9.72 8.72
C THR A 146 28.55 9.28 9.89
N LEU A 147 27.45 10.03 10.10
CA LEU A 147 26.35 9.69 10.99
C LEU A 147 25.08 9.57 10.14
N ARG A 148 24.24 8.58 10.43
CA ARG A 148 22.88 8.53 9.93
C ARG A 148 21.92 9.03 11.01
N GLU A 149 21.34 10.20 10.78
CA GLU A 149 20.39 10.84 11.69
C GLU A 149 18.96 10.72 11.15
N PRO A 150 17.91 10.63 12.01
CA PRO A 150 16.53 10.67 11.56
C PRO A 150 16.23 11.97 10.82
N VAL A 151 15.39 11.90 9.78
CA VAL A 151 15.03 13.07 8.96
C VAL A 151 14.23 14.12 9.73
N GLY A 152 13.45 13.72 10.75
CA GLY A 152 12.64 14.65 11.54
C GLY A 152 11.19 14.21 11.71
N VAL A 153 10.26 15.10 11.42
CA VAL A 153 8.81 14.88 11.42
C VAL A 153 8.36 14.36 10.06
N VAL A 154 7.70 13.21 10.04
CA VAL A 154 7.21 12.56 8.81
C VAL A 154 5.70 12.69 8.72
N GLY A 155 5.20 13.35 7.69
CA GLY A 155 3.81 13.26 7.28
C GLY A 155 3.58 11.98 6.48
N MET A 156 2.64 11.15 6.91
CA MET A 156 2.31 9.88 6.25
C MET A 156 0.89 9.95 5.72
N ILE A 157 0.71 9.77 4.43
CA ILE A 157 -0.62 9.74 3.79
C ILE A 157 -0.82 8.36 3.21
N THR A 158 -1.75 7.58 3.80
CA THR A 158 -1.95 6.17 3.49
C THR A 158 -3.24 5.91 2.73
N PRO A 159 -3.25 4.92 1.83
CA PRO A 159 -4.40 4.59 1.01
C PRO A 159 -5.41 3.72 1.76
N TRP A 160 -6.48 3.36 1.08
CA TRP A 160 -7.61 2.62 1.62
C TRP A 160 -7.59 1.10 1.37
N ASN A 161 -6.71 0.59 0.51
CA ASN A 161 -6.77 -0.81 0.07
C ASN A 161 -6.11 -1.82 1.02
N TYR A 162 -5.08 -1.43 1.75
CA TYR A 162 -4.43 -2.19 2.83
C TYR A 162 -4.17 -1.24 4.01
N PRO A 163 -5.22 -0.84 4.74
CA PRO A 163 -5.15 0.29 5.68
C PRO A 163 -4.04 0.17 6.72
N MET A 164 -4.04 -0.90 7.51
CA MET A 164 -3.06 -1.08 8.58
C MET A 164 -1.68 -1.45 8.04
N LEU A 165 -1.62 -2.34 7.05
CA LEU A 165 -0.37 -2.84 6.48
C LEU A 165 0.45 -1.71 5.84
N LEU A 166 -0.17 -0.86 4.99
CA LEU A 166 0.53 0.24 4.34
C LEU A 166 0.85 1.41 5.29
N ALA A 167 0.12 1.54 6.39
CA ALA A 167 0.53 2.40 7.50
C ALA A 167 1.77 1.84 8.19
N ALA A 168 1.80 0.53 8.49
CA ALA A 168 2.92 -0.13 9.14
C ALA A 168 4.22 -0.06 8.31
N TRP A 169 4.15 -0.18 6.98
CA TRP A 169 5.30 -0.02 6.08
C TRP A 169 6.02 1.32 6.24
N LYS A 170 5.31 2.35 6.70
CA LYS A 170 5.84 3.70 6.93
C LYS A 170 6.19 3.93 8.40
N VAL A 171 5.32 3.49 9.31
CA VAL A 171 5.47 3.70 10.76
C VAL A 171 6.68 2.93 11.32
N ALA A 172 6.84 1.67 10.96
CA ALA A 172 7.89 0.83 11.52
C ALA A 172 9.31 1.34 11.22
N PRO A 173 9.70 1.64 9.95
CA PRO A 173 11.02 2.21 9.66
C PRO A 173 11.21 3.61 10.25
N ALA A 174 10.18 4.45 10.31
CA ALA A 174 10.25 5.76 10.93
C ALA A 174 10.49 5.67 12.45
N LEU A 175 9.84 4.73 13.14
CA LEU A 175 10.11 4.45 14.54
C LEU A 175 11.53 3.91 14.75
N ALA A 176 11.98 2.98 13.92
CA ALA A 176 13.32 2.40 14.02
C ALA A 176 14.43 3.45 13.89
N THR A 177 14.26 4.42 13.00
CA THR A 177 15.21 5.52 12.80
C THR A 177 15.12 6.60 13.86
N GLY A 178 14.03 6.70 14.63
CA GLY A 178 13.82 7.72 15.66
C GLY A 178 13.07 8.97 15.20
N CYS A 179 12.36 8.91 14.07
CA CYS A 179 11.45 9.96 13.61
C CYS A 179 10.21 10.06 14.49
N SER A 180 9.53 11.20 14.44
CA SER A 180 8.14 11.38 14.86
C SER A 180 7.23 11.55 13.63
N MET A 181 5.92 11.38 13.79
CA MET A 181 5.04 11.32 12.63
C MET A 181 3.64 11.85 12.86
N VAL A 182 3.02 12.28 11.77
CA VAL A 182 1.59 12.54 11.66
C VAL A 182 1.03 11.68 10.54
N ILE A 183 0.12 10.77 10.84
CA ILE A 183 -0.50 9.84 9.89
C ILE A 183 -1.87 10.40 9.50
N LYS A 184 -2.08 10.57 8.20
CA LYS A 184 -3.40 10.82 7.62
C LYS A 184 -3.85 9.59 6.85
N PRO A 185 -4.63 8.68 7.45
CA PRO A 185 -5.22 7.57 6.70
C PRO A 185 -6.25 8.08 5.68
N SER A 186 -6.61 7.22 4.72
CA SER A 186 -7.80 7.47 3.92
C SER A 186 -9.02 7.64 4.82
N GLU A 187 -9.87 8.58 4.49
CA GLU A 187 -11.16 8.79 5.16
C GLU A 187 -12.11 7.59 5.02
N LEU A 188 -11.87 6.74 4.02
CA LEU A 188 -12.67 5.53 3.78
C LEU A 188 -12.33 4.40 4.76
N THR A 189 -11.05 4.28 5.17
CA THR A 189 -10.58 3.13 5.95
C THR A 189 -9.65 3.53 7.10
N PRO A 190 -10.09 4.39 8.03
CA PRO A 190 -9.22 4.92 9.08
C PRO A 190 -9.13 4.03 10.33
N ILE A 191 -10.00 3.04 10.51
CA ILE A 191 -10.27 2.37 11.79
C ILE A 191 -9.00 1.70 12.33
N THR A 192 -8.35 0.87 11.55
CA THR A 192 -7.19 0.10 11.98
C THR A 192 -5.91 0.94 12.12
N THR A 193 -5.84 2.10 11.44
CA THR A 193 -4.76 3.08 11.70
C THR A 193 -4.86 3.69 13.10
N PHE A 194 -6.06 3.94 13.61
CA PHE A 194 -6.23 4.37 15.00
C PHE A 194 -5.83 3.25 15.98
N LYS A 195 -6.19 2.00 15.69
CA LYS A 195 -5.73 0.85 16.48
C LYS A 195 -4.21 0.73 16.51
N LEU A 196 -3.55 0.96 15.38
CA LEU A 196 -2.09 0.99 15.32
C LEU A 196 -1.49 2.07 16.23
N ALA A 197 -2.08 3.26 16.28
CA ALA A 197 -1.64 4.32 17.18
C ALA A 197 -1.84 3.97 18.66
N GLU A 198 -2.97 3.31 19.01
CA GLU A 198 -3.20 2.77 20.36
C GLU A 198 -2.11 1.77 20.75
N TYR A 199 -1.78 0.84 19.85
CA TYR A 199 -0.73 -0.16 20.13
C TYR A 199 0.66 0.45 20.22
N CYS A 200 0.96 1.50 19.46
CA CYS A 200 2.20 2.24 19.62
C CYS A 200 2.31 2.83 21.04
N LEU A 201 1.25 3.48 21.54
CA LEU A 201 1.23 4.05 22.89
C LEU A 201 1.31 2.95 23.96
N GLU A 202 0.53 1.87 23.84
CA GLU A 202 0.53 0.72 24.77
C GLU A 202 1.91 0.02 24.83
N ALA A 203 2.60 -0.06 23.69
CA ALA A 203 3.94 -0.63 23.63
C ALA A 203 5.00 0.24 24.33
N GLY A 204 4.71 1.53 24.56
CA GLY A 204 5.61 2.49 25.22
C GLY A 204 6.25 3.50 24.28
N VAL A 205 5.73 3.70 23.08
CA VAL A 205 6.11 4.85 22.24
C VAL A 205 5.66 6.13 22.95
N PRO A 206 6.54 7.12 23.17
CA PRO A 206 6.19 8.35 23.90
C PRO A 206 5.08 9.15 23.20
N GLU A 207 4.31 9.89 24.01
CA GLU A 207 3.30 10.84 23.53
C GLU A 207 3.90 11.79 22.49
N GLY A 208 3.10 12.12 21.47
CA GLY A 208 3.50 13.01 20.36
C GLY A 208 4.40 12.38 19.29
N VAL A 209 5.02 11.21 19.51
CA VAL A 209 5.82 10.53 18.48
C VAL A 209 4.93 10.01 17.34
N VAL A 210 3.77 9.46 17.67
CA VAL A 210 2.77 9.00 16.70
C VAL A 210 1.48 9.81 16.89
N ASN A 211 1.01 10.45 15.82
CA ASN A 211 -0.23 11.21 15.80
C ASN A 211 -1.07 10.78 14.60
N VAL A 212 -2.40 10.74 14.73
CA VAL A 212 -3.32 10.39 13.65
C VAL A 212 -4.37 11.48 13.49
N VAL A 213 -4.47 12.01 12.28
CA VAL A 213 -5.48 13.00 11.89
C VAL A 213 -6.26 12.47 10.68
N THR A 214 -7.59 12.44 10.80
CA THR A 214 -8.50 12.11 9.67
C THR A 214 -8.94 13.38 8.96
N GLY A 215 -9.52 13.25 7.79
CA GLY A 215 -9.98 14.39 6.97
C GLY A 215 -9.71 14.14 5.50
N PHE A 216 -10.25 15.01 4.65
CA PHE A 216 -10.10 14.86 3.21
C PHE A 216 -8.71 15.23 2.71
N GLY A 217 -8.32 14.66 1.54
CA GLY A 217 -7.01 14.91 0.93
C GLY A 217 -6.77 16.38 0.61
N HIS A 218 -7.81 17.10 0.13
CA HIS A 218 -7.72 18.51 -0.26
C HIS A 218 -7.75 19.49 0.94
N THR A 219 -8.00 19.02 2.16
CA THR A 219 -7.96 19.81 3.39
C THR A 219 -6.82 19.35 4.29
N ALA A 220 -7.01 18.29 5.08
CA ALA A 220 -5.99 17.77 5.99
C ALA A 220 -4.73 17.28 5.26
N GLY A 221 -4.89 16.62 4.10
CA GLY A 221 -3.77 16.14 3.30
C GLY A 221 -2.90 17.26 2.74
N ASP A 222 -3.52 18.31 2.16
CA ASP A 222 -2.81 19.47 1.63
C ASP A 222 -2.14 20.28 2.75
N ALA A 223 -2.84 20.48 3.87
CA ALA A 223 -2.27 21.15 5.04
C ALA A 223 -1.02 20.43 5.56
N LEU A 224 -1.04 19.10 5.64
CA LEU A 224 0.11 18.30 6.05
C LEU A 224 1.26 18.40 5.04
N ALA A 225 0.95 18.36 3.75
CA ALA A 225 1.94 18.45 2.67
C ALA A 225 2.64 19.81 2.62
N ARG A 226 1.92 20.90 2.94
CA ARG A 226 2.46 22.26 2.93
C ARG A 226 3.07 22.72 4.26
N HIS A 227 2.91 21.94 5.34
CA HIS A 227 3.32 22.37 6.67
C HIS A 227 4.85 22.55 6.76
N MET A 228 5.32 23.70 7.23
CA MET A 228 6.76 24.05 7.27
C MET A 228 7.57 23.19 8.23
N ASP A 229 6.96 22.66 9.30
CA ASP A 229 7.60 21.81 10.31
C ASP A 229 7.51 20.31 10.00
N VAL A 230 7.11 19.93 8.78
CA VAL A 230 7.18 18.57 8.26
C VAL A 230 8.40 18.43 7.38
N ASP A 231 9.28 17.48 7.68
CA ASP A 231 10.57 17.28 6.99
C ASP A 231 10.47 16.31 5.81
N LYS A 232 9.47 15.43 5.84
CA LYS A 232 9.26 14.40 4.82
C LYS A 232 7.78 14.07 4.68
N ILE A 233 7.35 13.75 3.45
CA ILE A 233 6.09 13.07 3.19
C ILE A 233 6.36 11.65 2.66
N ALA A 234 5.75 10.66 3.30
CA ALA A 234 5.65 9.29 2.80
C ALA A 234 4.22 9.06 2.30
N PHE A 235 4.06 8.77 1.02
CA PHE A 235 2.76 8.68 0.37
C PHE A 235 2.59 7.38 -0.40
N THR A 236 1.43 6.76 -0.26
CA THR A 236 0.96 5.70 -1.16
C THR A 236 -0.41 6.09 -1.69
N GLY A 237 -0.59 6.04 -3.02
CA GLY A 237 -1.86 6.38 -3.66
C GLY A 237 -1.75 6.69 -5.16
N SER A 238 -2.57 7.63 -5.66
CA SER A 238 -2.65 7.91 -7.10
C SER A 238 -1.56 8.87 -7.59
N ILE A 239 -1.16 8.73 -8.87
CA ILE A 239 -0.26 9.67 -9.57
C ILE A 239 -0.79 11.12 -9.49
N ARG A 240 -2.10 11.32 -9.62
CA ARG A 240 -2.72 12.65 -9.52
C ARG A 240 -2.41 13.30 -8.17
N THR A 241 -2.58 12.57 -7.07
CA THR A 241 -2.28 13.08 -5.72
C THR A 241 -0.77 13.29 -5.54
N ALA A 242 0.07 12.38 -6.04
CA ALA A 242 1.52 12.53 -5.98
C ALA A 242 2.02 13.82 -6.64
N ARG A 243 1.45 14.18 -7.80
CA ARG A 243 1.76 15.47 -8.47
C ARG A 243 1.38 16.67 -7.61
N ALA A 244 0.24 16.62 -6.90
CA ALA A 244 -0.15 17.68 -5.97
C ALA A 244 0.81 17.79 -4.77
N LEU A 245 1.24 16.65 -4.22
CA LEU A 245 2.23 16.61 -3.12
C LEU A 245 3.60 17.14 -3.53
N LEU A 246 4.07 16.80 -4.74
CA LEU A 246 5.31 17.35 -5.30
C LEU A 246 5.23 18.87 -5.45
N LYS A 247 4.10 19.38 -5.96
CA LYS A 247 3.85 20.82 -6.05
C LYS A 247 3.85 21.47 -4.67
N ALA A 248 3.13 20.89 -3.70
CA ALA A 248 3.08 21.39 -2.33
C ALA A 248 4.46 21.43 -1.65
N SER A 249 5.31 20.41 -1.88
CA SER A 249 6.70 20.41 -1.40
C SER A 249 7.51 21.53 -2.03
N GLY A 250 7.44 21.71 -3.35
CA GLY A 250 8.17 22.78 -4.07
C GLY A 250 7.75 24.19 -3.68
N GLU A 251 6.47 24.37 -3.34
CA GLU A 251 5.88 25.65 -2.90
C GLU A 251 5.99 25.91 -1.39
N SER A 252 6.62 25.00 -0.62
CA SER A 252 6.80 25.15 0.83
C SER A 252 8.28 25.07 1.23
N ASN A 253 8.68 24.05 1.95
CA ASN A 253 10.03 23.94 2.52
C ASN A 253 10.93 22.92 1.80
N LEU A 254 10.59 22.47 0.59
CA LEU A 254 11.34 21.49 -0.19
C LEU A 254 11.51 20.14 0.54
N LYS A 255 10.52 19.74 1.35
CA LYS A 255 10.54 18.48 2.08
C LYS A 255 10.68 17.27 1.15
N ARG A 256 11.38 16.26 1.63
CA ARG A 256 11.58 15.02 0.88
C ARG A 256 10.27 14.26 0.71
N LEU A 257 10.12 13.56 -0.42
CA LEU A 257 9.00 12.66 -0.66
C LEU A 257 9.51 11.25 -0.93
N SER A 258 8.76 10.23 -0.47
CA SER A 258 8.76 8.88 -1.03
C SER A 258 7.35 8.60 -1.51
N LEU A 259 7.24 8.08 -2.74
CA LEU A 259 5.99 7.92 -3.45
C LEU A 259 5.85 6.47 -3.92
N GLU A 260 4.82 5.80 -3.41
CA GLU A 260 4.38 4.48 -3.89
C GLU A 260 3.04 4.66 -4.60
N LEU A 261 3.03 4.43 -5.90
CA LEU A 261 1.91 4.78 -6.77
C LEU A 261 1.35 3.55 -7.48
N GLY A 262 0.39 3.77 -8.36
CA GLY A 262 -0.28 2.72 -9.09
C GLY A 262 0.61 1.90 -10.02
N GLY A 263 0.07 0.80 -10.50
CA GLY A 263 0.70 -0.10 -11.44
C GLY A 263 -0.24 -0.56 -12.55
N LYS A 264 0.36 -1.05 -13.63
CA LYS A 264 -0.31 -1.78 -14.72
C LYS A 264 0.54 -3.00 -15.05
N SER A 265 0.68 -3.86 -14.06
CA SER A 265 1.73 -4.87 -14.00
C SER A 265 1.53 -6.00 -15.03
N PRO A 266 2.54 -6.29 -15.85
CA PRO A 266 2.49 -7.41 -16.76
C PRO A 266 2.76 -8.74 -16.04
N ASN A 267 1.92 -9.73 -16.30
CA ASN A 267 2.10 -11.13 -15.90
C ASN A 267 2.28 -11.96 -17.18
N ILE A 268 3.49 -12.43 -17.46
CA ILE A 268 3.94 -12.95 -18.77
C ILE A 268 4.05 -14.45 -18.70
N VAL A 269 3.34 -15.18 -19.59
CA VAL A 269 3.26 -16.65 -19.56
C VAL A 269 3.75 -17.23 -20.87
N PHE A 270 4.86 -17.99 -20.80
CA PHE A 270 5.42 -18.75 -21.91
C PHE A 270 4.87 -20.18 -22.00
N PRO A 271 4.94 -20.85 -23.17
CA PRO A 271 4.36 -22.18 -23.36
C PRO A 271 5.03 -23.30 -22.52
N ASP A 272 6.26 -23.12 -22.14
CA ASP A 272 7.06 -24.06 -21.34
C ASP A 272 6.83 -23.95 -19.83
N ALA A 273 6.04 -22.98 -19.39
CA ALA A 273 5.72 -22.76 -17.97
C ALA A 273 4.90 -23.93 -17.36
N ASP A 274 4.88 -23.99 -16.03
CA ASP A 274 3.88 -24.75 -15.29
C ASP A 274 2.52 -24.03 -15.41
N LEU A 275 1.77 -24.34 -16.49
CA LEU A 275 0.52 -23.63 -16.83
C LEU A 275 -0.54 -23.69 -15.73
N PRO A 276 -0.78 -24.85 -15.04
CA PRO A 276 -1.73 -24.89 -13.93
C PRO A 276 -1.35 -23.98 -12.77
N ARG A 277 -0.06 -23.89 -12.44
CA ARG A 277 0.46 -22.99 -11.38
C ARG A 277 0.38 -21.54 -11.82
N ALA A 278 0.79 -21.23 -13.06
CA ALA A 278 0.71 -19.89 -13.63
C ALA A 278 -0.73 -19.38 -13.68
N ALA A 279 -1.71 -20.24 -14.06
CA ALA A 279 -3.13 -19.89 -14.11
C ALA A 279 -3.68 -19.52 -12.70
N ARG A 280 -3.40 -20.35 -11.69
CA ARG A 280 -3.81 -20.02 -10.31
C ARG A 280 -3.18 -18.73 -9.80
N ALA A 281 -1.89 -18.50 -10.10
CA ALA A 281 -1.21 -17.29 -9.69
C ALA A 281 -1.69 -16.05 -10.46
N ALA A 282 -2.01 -16.16 -11.76
CA ALA A 282 -2.61 -15.10 -12.54
C ALA A 282 -4.02 -14.76 -12.04
N PHE A 283 -4.80 -15.77 -11.67
CA PHE A 283 -6.14 -15.61 -11.09
C PHE A 283 -6.08 -14.80 -9.78
N TRP A 284 -5.29 -15.23 -8.81
CA TRP A 284 -5.13 -14.50 -7.55
C TRP A 284 -4.34 -13.20 -7.70
N GLY A 285 -3.50 -13.10 -8.72
CA GLY A 285 -2.75 -11.88 -9.07
C GLY A 285 -3.65 -10.71 -9.44
N ILE A 286 -4.88 -10.96 -9.89
CA ILE A 286 -5.86 -9.91 -10.22
C ILE A 286 -7.06 -9.86 -9.27
N TYR A 287 -7.55 -11.00 -8.75
CA TYR A 287 -8.79 -11.01 -7.98
C TYR A 287 -8.58 -10.91 -6.46
N ALA A 288 -7.38 -11.16 -5.93
CA ALA A 288 -7.06 -10.86 -4.54
C ALA A 288 -7.38 -9.40 -4.20
N ASN A 289 -7.90 -9.18 -3.01
CA ASN A 289 -8.40 -7.88 -2.56
C ASN A 289 -9.27 -7.16 -3.62
N LYS A 290 -10.11 -7.94 -4.32
CA LYS A 290 -11.08 -7.42 -5.32
C LYS A 290 -10.42 -6.67 -6.49
N GLY A 291 -9.14 -6.93 -6.76
CA GLY A 291 -8.34 -6.20 -7.74
C GLY A 291 -7.91 -4.80 -7.31
N GLU A 292 -8.18 -4.40 -6.09
CA GLU A 292 -7.78 -3.12 -5.48
C GLU A 292 -6.35 -3.21 -4.92
N VAL A 293 -5.42 -3.59 -5.79
CA VAL A 293 -4.01 -3.85 -5.47
C VAL A 293 -3.11 -3.11 -6.45
N CYS A 294 -2.17 -2.33 -5.95
CA CYS A 294 -1.21 -1.59 -6.78
C CYS A 294 -0.33 -2.52 -7.64
N SER A 295 0.00 -3.70 -7.12
CA SER A 295 0.75 -4.74 -7.80
C SER A 295 -0.12 -5.73 -8.59
N ALA A 296 -1.43 -5.50 -8.76
CA ALA A 296 -2.31 -6.41 -9.47
C ALA A 296 -1.78 -6.74 -10.88
N GLY A 297 -1.75 -8.04 -11.22
CA GLY A 297 -1.37 -8.55 -12.55
C GLY A 297 -2.44 -8.28 -13.60
N SER A 298 -2.85 -7.02 -13.72
CA SER A 298 -4.00 -6.59 -14.51
C SER A 298 -3.77 -6.63 -16.02
N ARG A 299 -2.51 -6.78 -16.48
CA ARG A 299 -2.17 -7.14 -17.86
C ARG A 299 -1.61 -8.55 -17.88
N LEU A 300 -2.36 -9.48 -18.46
CA LEU A 300 -1.91 -10.84 -18.70
C LEU A 300 -1.36 -10.95 -20.12
N LEU A 301 -0.05 -11.15 -20.27
CA LEU A 301 0.60 -11.38 -21.55
C LEU A 301 0.78 -12.87 -21.72
N VAL A 302 0.16 -13.46 -22.75
CA VAL A 302 0.21 -14.91 -23.00
C VAL A 302 0.76 -15.17 -24.39
N HIS A 303 1.73 -16.08 -24.48
CA HIS A 303 2.28 -16.49 -25.78
C HIS A 303 1.19 -17.06 -26.67
N GLU A 304 1.16 -16.68 -27.96
CA GLU A 304 0.09 -16.98 -28.91
C GLU A 304 -0.27 -18.48 -28.98
N LYS A 305 0.72 -19.36 -28.83
CA LYS A 305 0.53 -20.82 -28.90
C LYS A 305 -0.37 -21.43 -27.82
N ILE A 306 -0.49 -20.74 -26.68
CA ILE A 306 -1.27 -21.22 -25.51
C ILE A 306 -2.38 -20.24 -25.11
N TYR A 307 -2.55 -19.16 -25.87
CA TYR A 307 -3.39 -18.03 -25.47
C TYR A 307 -4.85 -18.41 -25.19
N ASP A 308 -5.50 -19.05 -26.15
CA ASP A 308 -6.93 -19.35 -26.03
C ASP A 308 -7.21 -20.35 -24.90
N GLU A 309 -6.39 -21.39 -24.78
CA GLU A 309 -6.50 -22.38 -23.71
C GLU A 309 -6.29 -21.73 -22.34
N PHE A 310 -5.25 -20.91 -22.19
CA PHE A 310 -4.91 -20.26 -20.92
C PHE A 310 -5.98 -19.25 -20.49
N VAL A 311 -6.47 -18.41 -21.42
CA VAL A 311 -7.54 -17.44 -21.14
C VAL A 311 -8.86 -18.15 -20.77
N ASN A 312 -9.20 -19.24 -21.46
CA ASN A 312 -10.40 -20.03 -21.12
C ASN A 312 -10.27 -20.67 -19.72
N THR A 313 -9.10 -21.19 -19.38
CA THR A 313 -8.83 -21.74 -18.03
C THR A 313 -9.07 -20.69 -16.95
N LEU A 314 -8.59 -19.46 -17.16
CA LEU A 314 -8.83 -18.36 -16.21
C LEU A 314 -10.30 -17.95 -16.16
N ALA A 315 -10.99 -17.94 -17.29
CA ALA A 315 -12.41 -17.61 -17.34
C ALA A 315 -13.26 -18.64 -16.57
N ASP A 316 -12.91 -19.91 -16.64
CA ASP A 316 -13.59 -20.96 -15.89
C ASP A 316 -13.38 -20.84 -14.38
N LEU A 317 -12.17 -20.43 -13.94
CA LEU A 317 -11.91 -20.09 -12.54
C LEU A 317 -12.72 -18.86 -12.11
N ALA A 318 -12.71 -17.79 -12.92
CA ALA A 318 -13.41 -16.55 -12.63
C ALA A 318 -14.94 -16.72 -12.52
N ARG A 319 -15.55 -17.55 -13.37
CA ARG A 319 -16.98 -17.87 -13.30
C ARG A 319 -17.37 -18.64 -12.04
N LYS A 320 -16.45 -19.41 -11.46
CA LYS A 320 -16.68 -20.21 -10.26
C LYS A 320 -16.41 -19.43 -8.96
N MET A 321 -15.75 -18.28 -9.06
CA MET A 321 -15.40 -17.46 -7.89
C MET A 321 -16.63 -17.01 -7.13
N LYS A 322 -16.68 -17.28 -5.84
CA LYS A 322 -17.77 -16.89 -4.95
C LYS A 322 -17.61 -15.43 -4.52
N VAL A 323 -18.37 -14.55 -5.14
CA VAL A 323 -18.46 -13.13 -4.77
C VAL A 323 -19.59 -12.95 -3.76
N GLY A 324 -19.30 -12.39 -2.59
CA GLY A 324 -20.33 -12.29 -1.54
C GLY A 324 -19.94 -11.46 -0.33
N ASP A 325 -20.72 -11.61 0.74
CA ASP A 325 -20.46 -10.97 2.03
C ASP A 325 -19.02 -11.26 2.48
N PRO A 326 -18.21 -10.23 2.75
CA PRO A 326 -16.84 -10.40 3.24
C PRO A 326 -16.70 -11.26 4.50
N LEU A 327 -17.76 -11.39 5.29
CA LEU A 327 -17.77 -12.19 6.51
C LEU A 327 -18.26 -13.64 6.29
N ASP A 328 -18.77 -13.96 5.10
CA ASP A 328 -19.08 -15.34 4.74
C ASP A 328 -17.76 -16.12 4.56
N PRO A 329 -17.57 -17.24 5.28
CA PRO A 329 -16.36 -18.05 5.16
C PRO A 329 -16.15 -18.67 3.79
N ASP A 330 -17.21 -18.78 2.98
CA ASP A 330 -17.16 -19.30 1.63
C ASP A 330 -16.91 -18.22 0.56
N ALA A 331 -17.02 -16.94 0.90
CA ALA A 331 -16.72 -15.86 -0.03
C ALA A 331 -15.23 -15.78 -0.35
N GLU A 332 -14.92 -15.71 -1.65
CA GLU A 332 -13.54 -15.59 -2.16
C GLU A 332 -13.21 -14.16 -2.59
N MET A 333 -14.22 -13.34 -2.89
CA MET A 333 -14.07 -11.93 -3.24
C MET A 333 -15.20 -11.10 -2.62
N GLY A 334 -14.86 -10.01 -1.97
CA GLY A 334 -15.81 -9.09 -1.35
C GLY A 334 -16.22 -7.93 -2.26
N SER A 335 -16.70 -6.81 -1.62
CA SER A 335 -17.17 -5.61 -2.31
C SER A 335 -16.06 -4.62 -2.59
N GLN A 336 -16.18 -3.81 -3.65
CA GLN A 336 -15.32 -2.64 -3.89
C GLN A 336 -15.49 -1.63 -2.75
N ILE A 337 -14.47 -0.76 -2.56
CA ILE A 337 -14.44 0.16 -1.41
C ILE A 337 -15.57 1.19 -1.40
N SER A 338 -16.06 1.65 -2.55
CA SER A 338 -17.00 2.76 -2.62
C SER A 338 -17.80 2.79 -3.92
N GLN A 339 -18.89 3.56 -3.93
CA GLN A 339 -19.67 3.85 -5.13
C GLN A 339 -18.80 4.49 -6.25
N THR A 340 -17.95 5.44 -5.88
CA THR A 340 -17.05 6.09 -6.85
C THR A 340 -16.09 5.09 -7.51
N GLN A 341 -15.56 4.13 -6.76
CA GLN A 341 -14.69 3.10 -7.31
C GLN A 341 -15.46 2.10 -8.16
N LEU A 342 -16.66 1.69 -7.75
CA LEU A 342 -17.57 0.88 -8.55
C LEU A 342 -17.84 1.53 -9.92
N GLU A 343 -18.23 2.79 -9.93
CA GLU A 343 -18.53 3.55 -11.16
C GLU A 343 -17.30 3.67 -12.08
N ARG A 344 -16.12 3.89 -11.47
CA ARG A 344 -14.85 3.91 -12.20
C ARG A 344 -14.60 2.58 -12.90
N ILE A 345 -14.71 1.46 -12.20
CA ILE A 345 -14.51 0.11 -12.75
C ILE A 345 -15.49 -0.16 -13.89
N LEU A 346 -16.78 0.10 -13.68
CA LEU A 346 -17.82 -0.08 -14.69
C LEU A 346 -17.58 0.84 -15.91
N GLY A 347 -17.02 2.04 -15.70
CA GLY A 347 -16.59 2.93 -16.78
C GLY A 347 -15.50 2.29 -17.65
N TYR A 348 -14.45 1.72 -17.06
CA TYR A 348 -13.41 1.03 -17.81
C TYR A 348 -13.92 -0.23 -18.52
N ILE A 349 -14.85 -0.96 -17.91
CA ILE A 349 -15.51 -2.12 -18.55
C ILE A 349 -16.25 -1.69 -19.82
N ARG A 350 -16.99 -0.57 -19.78
CA ARG A 350 -17.63 -0.01 -20.98
C ARG A 350 -16.60 0.38 -22.03
N THR A 351 -15.57 1.12 -21.66
CA THR A 351 -14.49 1.52 -22.56
C THR A 351 -13.83 0.31 -23.24
N GLY A 352 -13.53 -0.76 -22.49
CA GLY A 352 -12.95 -1.96 -23.08
C GLY A 352 -13.86 -2.61 -24.16
N LYS A 353 -15.19 -2.64 -23.93
CA LYS A 353 -16.16 -3.10 -24.92
C LYS A 353 -16.21 -2.18 -26.14
N GLU A 354 -16.22 -0.86 -25.93
CA GLU A 354 -16.26 0.15 -26.99
C GLU A 354 -15.00 0.16 -27.85
N GLU A 355 -13.82 -0.10 -27.26
CA GLU A 355 -12.54 -0.24 -27.97
C GLU A 355 -12.40 -1.58 -28.71
N GLY A 356 -13.37 -2.49 -28.58
CA GLY A 356 -13.44 -3.75 -29.31
C GLY A 356 -12.70 -4.92 -28.64
N ALA A 357 -12.33 -4.82 -27.36
CA ALA A 357 -11.82 -5.96 -26.61
C ALA A 357 -12.93 -7.00 -26.38
N ARG A 358 -12.61 -8.28 -26.53
CA ARG A 358 -13.57 -9.37 -26.38
C ARG A 358 -13.82 -9.69 -24.91
N LEU A 359 -15.02 -9.39 -24.41
CA LEU A 359 -15.43 -9.78 -23.07
C LEU A 359 -15.61 -11.30 -22.98
N VAL A 360 -14.86 -11.96 -22.10
CA VAL A 360 -14.89 -13.43 -21.91
C VAL A 360 -15.81 -13.83 -20.76
N CYS A 361 -15.77 -13.08 -19.65
CA CYS A 361 -16.67 -13.27 -18.50
C CYS A 361 -16.83 -11.98 -17.69
N GLY A 362 -17.84 -11.93 -16.82
CA GLY A 362 -18.14 -10.77 -15.96
C GLY A 362 -18.64 -9.57 -16.75
N GLY A 363 -18.05 -8.40 -16.49
CA GLY A 363 -18.33 -7.18 -17.25
C GLY A 363 -19.54 -6.40 -16.75
N GLU A 364 -19.96 -6.62 -15.50
CA GLU A 364 -21.12 -5.96 -14.89
C GLU A 364 -21.04 -5.90 -13.36
N ARG A 365 -21.87 -5.04 -12.77
CA ARG A 365 -22.11 -5.03 -11.32
C ARG A 365 -22.83 -6.32 -10.92
N ASP A 366 -22.45 -6.88 -9.77
CA ASP A 366 -23.18 -8.00 -9.17
C ASP A 366 -24.23 -7.46 -8.20
N VAL A 367 -25.51 -7.67 -8.54
CA VAL A 367 -26.67 -7.17 -7.77
C VAL A 367 -27.55 -8.29 -7.26
N GLU A 368 -27.09 -9.53 -7.28
CA GLU A 368 -27.86 -10.69 -6.84
C GLU A 368 -28.04 -10.69 -5.32
N GLY A 369 -29.30 -10.72 -4.87
CA GLY A 369 -29.67 -10.74 -3.46
C GLY A 369 -29.15 -9.53 -2.67
N GLU A 370 -28.54 -9.77 -1.53
CA GLU A 370 -28.00 -8.73 -0.64
C GLU A 370 -26.85 -7.90 -1.28
N LYS A 371 -26.20 -8.43 -2.31
CA LYS A 371 -25.14 -7.72 -3.04
C LYS A 371 -25.62 -6.44 -3.72
N ALA A 372 -26.94 -6.30 -3.96
CA ALA A 372 -27.53 -5.07 -4.48
C ALA A 372 -27.29 -3.85 -3.58
N LYS A 373 -27.12 -4.04 -2.27
CA LYS A 373 -26.89 -2.99 -1.28
C LYS A 373 -25.43 -2.48 -1.27
N GLY A 374 -24.48 -3.33 -1.66
CA GLY A 374 -23.05 -3.06 -1.66
C GLY A 374 -22.47 -2.77 -3.06
N TYR A 375 -21.16 -2.67 -3.11
CA TYR A 375 -20.41 -2.29 -4.32
C TYR A 375 -19.74 -3.49 -4.98
N PHE A 376 -20.50 -4.51 -5.37
CA PHE A 376 -19.97 -5.74 -5.93
C PHE A 376 -19.82 -5.69 -7.46
N VAL A 377 -18.72 -6.25 -7.97
CA VAL A 377 -18.43 -6.38 -9.41
C VAL A 377 -18.06 -7.83 -9.70
N LYS A 378 -18.62 -8.39 -10.77
CA LYS A 378 -18.25 -9.75 -11.19
C LYS A 378 -16.81 -9.80 -11.69
N PRO A 379 -16.04 -10.85 -11.39
CA PRO A 379 -14.70 -11.07 -11.95
C PRO A 379 -14.75 -10.96 -13.47
N THR A 380 -13.95 -10.06 -14.04
CA THR A 380 -14.05 -9.66 -15.44
C THR A 380 -12.74 -9.95 -16.18
N ILE A 381 -12.86 -10.57 -17.36
CA ILE A 381 -11.74 -10.85 -18.27
C ILE A 381 -12.06 -10.31 -19.65
N PHE A 382 -11.17 -9.47 -20.16
CA PHE A 382 -11.12 -9.09 -21.57
C PHE A 382 -9.98 -9.82 -22.27
N ALA A 383 -10.29 -10.42 -23.43
CA ALA A 383 -9.33 -11.03 -24.32
C ALA A 383 -9.14 -10.19 -25.60
N ASP A 384 -8.12 -10.55 -26.36
CA ASP A 384 -7.76 -9.89 -27.63
C ASP A 384 -7.53 -8.39 -27.46
N VAL A 385 -7.04 -8.00 -26.24
CA VAL A 385 -6.71 -6.64 -25.89
C VAL A 385 -5.44 -6.23 -26.63
N LYS A 386 -5.46 -5.05 -27.26
CA LYS A 386 -4.29 -4.47 -27.91
C LYS A 386 -3.55 -3.56 -26.95
N PRO A 387 -2.21 -3.42 -27.11
CA PRO A 387 -1.39 -2.63 -26.17
C PRO A 387 -1.84 -1.17 -26.04
N GLU A 388 -2.39 -0.56 -27.09
CA GLU A 388 -2.85 0.83 -27.09
C GLU A 388 -4.22 1.07 -26.45
N MET A 389 -5.00 0.02 -26.19
CA MET A 389 -6.33 0.13 -25.57
C MET A 389 -6.21 0.70 -24.14
N LYS A 390 -7.18 1.51 -23.76
CA LYS A 390 -7.19 2.20 -22.46
C LYS A 390 -7.15 1.22 -21.28
N ILE A 391 -7.84 0.08 -21.41
CA ILE A 391 -7.82 -1.00 -20.41
C ILE A 391 -6.47 -1.71 -20.29
N ALA A 392 -5.56 -1.57 -21.29
CA ALA A 392 -4.18 -2.05 -21.23
C ALA A 392 -3.22 -0.99 -20.70
N GLN A 393 -3.53 0.30 -20.84
CA GLN A 393 -2.65 1.43 -20.52
C GLN A 393 -2.91 2.00 -19.12
N GLU A 394 -4.16 2.07 -18.66
CA GLU A 394 -4.53 2.75 -17.44
C GLU A 394 -4.85 1.78 -16.30
N GLU A 395 -4.56 2.19 -15.08
CA GLU A 395 -4.89 1.45 -13.85
C GLU A 395 -6.39 1.52 -13.57
N ILE A 396 -7.07 0.39 -13.62
CA ILE A 396 -8.51 0.26 -13.31
C ILE A 396 -8.73 0.23 -11.79
N PHE A 397 -7.90 -0.53 -11.09
CA PHE A 397 -7.94 -0.76 -9.64
C PHE A 397 -9.22 -1.50 -9.22
N GLY A 398 -9.47 -2.62 -9.86
CA GLY A 398 -10.65 -3.48 -9.65
C GLY A 398 -10.48 -4.83 -10.35
N PRO A 399 -11.45 -5.76 -10.25
CA PRO A 399 -11.33 -7.14 -10.67
C PRO A 399 -11.48 -7.30 -12.21
N VAL A 400 -10.64 -6.60 -12.97
CA VAL A 400 -10.66 -6.56 -14.44
C VAL A 400 -9.30 -6.90 -15.01
N LEU A 401 -9.22 -8.04 -15.70
CA LEU A 401 -8.04 -8.56 -16.37
C LEU A 401 -8.08 -8.21 -17.85
N ALA A 402 -6.98 -7.67 -18.36
CA ALA A 402 -6.74 -7.45 -19.80
C ALA A 402 -5.71 -8.46 -20.30
N ALA A 403 -6.14 -9.38 -21.19
CA ALA A 403 -5.28 -10.40 -21.78
C ALA A 403 -4.82 -9.99 -23.18
N LEU A 404 -3.49 -10.01 -23.37
CA LEU A 404 -2.78 -9.63 -24.59
C LEU A 404 -2.00 -10.84 -25.13
N LYS A 405 -1.83 -10.91 -26.45
CA LYS A 405 -0.99 -11.92 -27.11
C LYS A 405 0.43 -11.39 -27.31
N PHE A 406 1.41 -12.28 -27.27
CA PHE A 406 2.77 -12.01 -27.77
C PHE A 406 3.33 -13.23 -28.48
N GLN A 407 4.34 -13.05 -29.32
CA GLN A 407 4.93 -14.11 -30.18
C GLN A 407 6.31 -14.56 -29.71
N ASP A 408 7.11 -13.64 -29.19
CA ASP A 408 8.48 -13.90 -28.78
C ASP A 408 8.89 -13.06 -27.57
N VAL A 409 10.14 -13.25 -27.11
CA VAL A 409 10.68 -12.60 -25.92
C VAL A 409 10.80 -11.09 -26.10
N ASP A 410 11.16 -10.63 -27.33
CA ASP A 410 11.35 -9.21 -27.62
C ASP A 410 10.01 -8.45 -27.53
N GLN A 411 8.98 -9.02 -28.15
CA GLN A 411 7.63 -8.47 -28.11
C GLN A 411 7.05 -8.49 -26.67
N ALA A 412 7.31 -9.55 -25.91
CA ALA A 412 6.90 -9.61 -24.50
C ALA A 412 7.53 -8.47 -23.69
N ALA A 413 8.84 -8.20 -23.87
CA ALA A 413 9.54 -7.10 -23.21
C ALA A 413 9.01 -5.73 -23.63
N GLU A 414 8.77 -5.54 -24.95
CA GLU A 414 8.21 -4.31 -25.49
C GLU A 414 6.84 -4.00 -24.90
N ILE A 415 5.90 -4.96 -24.95
CA ILE A 415 4.56 -4.81 -24.40
C ILE A 415 4.64 -4.62 -22.87
N ALA A 416 5.49 -5.35 -22.17
CA ALA A 416 5.66 -5.19 -20.72
C ALA A 416 6.03 -3.75 -20.36
N ASN A 417 6.91 -3.12 -21.14
CA ASN A 417 7.42 -1.78 -20.93
C ASN A 417 6.56 -0.65 -21.51
N SER A 418 5.49 -0.94 -22.27
CA SER A 418 4.72 0.04 -23.07
C SER A 418 3.84 0.99 -22.26
N THR A 419 3.79 0.91 -20.93
CA THR A 419 2.98 1.80 -20.10
C THR A 419 3.84 2.81 -19.33
N ILE A 420 3.19 3.84 -18.78
CA ILE A 420 3.83 4.82 -17.89
C ILE A 420 4.23 4.23 -16.53
N TYR A 421 3.76 3.03 -16.20
CA TYR A 421 3.98 2.34 -14.93
C TYR A 421 5.21 1.43 -14.96
N GLY A 422 5.68 1.06 -13.78
CA GLY A 422 6.79 0.14 -13.59
C GLY A 422 6.87 -0.33 -12.14
N LEU A 423 5.74 -0.82 -11.57
CA LEU A 423 5.73 -1.25 -10.17
C LEU A 423 6.26 -2.67 -10.03
N VAL A 424 5.56 -3.64 -10.59
CA VAL A 424 5.98 -5.06 -10.56
C VAL A 424 5.76 -5.73 -11.92
N SER A 425 6.33 -6.94 -12.07
CA SER A 425 6.11 -7.84 -13.19
C SER A 425 6.28 -9.28 -12.74
N ALA A 426 5.71 -10.24 -13.49
CA ALA A 426 6.03 -11.64 -13.35
C ALA A 426 6.29 -12.31 -14.70
N VAL A 427 7.16 -13.31 -14.69
CA VAL A 427 7.55 -14.12 -15.87
C VAL A 427 7.42 -15.59 -15.51
N TRP A 428 6.68 -16.35 -16.31
CA TRP A 428 6.46 -17.78 -16.16
C TRP A 428 7.10 -18.52 -17.32
N THR A 429 8.21 -19.21 -17.06
CA THR A 429 8.98 -20.00 -18.02
C THR A 429 9.88 -20.99 -17.29
N ARG A 430 10.27 -22.07 -17.94
CA ARG A 430 11.34 -23.00 -17.48
C ARG A 430 12.70 -22.64 -18.06
N ASP A 431 12.73 -21.78 -19.10
CA ASP A 431 13.98 -21.33 -19.70
C ASP A 431 14.60 -20.23 -18.81
N ILE A 432 15.72 -20.59 -18.16
CA ILE A 432 16.45 -19.69 -17.26
C ILE A 432 17.01 -18.47 -17.99
N THR A 433 17.37 -18.62 -19.28
CA THR A 433 17.90 -17.53 -20.09
C THR A 433 16.83 -16.49 -20.37
N VAL A 434 15.63 -16.92 -20.77
CA VAL A 434 14.46 -16.07 -20.97
C VAL A 434 14.08 -15.36 -19.67
N ALA A 435 14.05 -16.10 -18.55
CA ALA A 435 13.69 -15.54 -17.25
C ALA A 435 14.63 -14.39 -16.84
N HIS A 436 15.96 -14.61 -16.90
CA HIS A 436 16.95 -13.60 -16.54
C HIS A 436 16.99 -12.43 -17.52
N ARG A 437 16.86 -12.68 -18.83
CA ARG A 437 16.79 -11.64 -19.83
C ARG A 437 15.63 -10.70 -19.57
N LEU A 438 14.42 -11.22 -19.38
CA LEU A 438 13.25 -10.41 -19.09
C LEU A 438 13.35 -9.68 -17.74
N ALA A 439 13.95 -10.32 -16.72
CA ALA A 439 14.19 -9.65 -15.44
C ALA A 439 15.12 -8.43 -15.57
N GLN A 440 16.04 -8.41 -16.53
CA GLN A 440 16.92 -7.26 -16.82
C GLN A 440 16.24 -6.21 -17.70
N GLU A 441 15.45 -6.61 -18.67
CA GLU A 441 14.85 -5.71 -19.66
C GLU A 441 13.57 -5.03 -19.16
N ILE A 442 12.80 -5.67 -18.26
CA ILE A 442 11.56 -5.13 -17.74
C ILE A 442 11.84 -3.98 -16.75
N LYS A 443 11.27 -2.83 -17.01
CA LYS A 443 11.40 -1.62 -16.18
C LYS A 443 10.38 -1.63 -15.04
N ALA A 444 10.61 -2.48 -14.05
CA ALA A 444 9.79 -2.63 -12.86
C ALA A 444 10.66 -2.71 -11.59
N GLY A 445 10.09 -2.27 -10.46
CA GLY A 445 10.79 -2.31 -9.18
C GLY A 445 10.93 -3.72 -8.60
N SER A 446 9.99 -4.62 -8.93
CA SER A 446 10.08 -6.05 -8.60
C SER A 446 9.74 -6.90 -9.81
N VAL A 447 10.50 -7.97 -10.04
CA VAL A 447 10.21 -8.97 -11.06
C VAL A 447 10.21 -10.35 -10.42
N TRP A 448 9.08 -11.03 -10.49
CA TRP A 448 8.93 -12.39 -9.98
C TRP A 448 9.13 -13.41 -11.12
N ILE A 449 9.84 -14.48 -10.85
CA ILE A 449 10.02 -15.58 -11.79
C ILE A 449 9.31 -16.81 -11.22
N ASN A 450 8.37 -17.36 -11.99
CA ASN A 450 7.53 -18.49 -11.60
C ASN A 450 6.79 -18.30 -10.26
N ALA A 451 6.45 -17.06 -9.95
CA ALA A 451 5.72 -16.63 -8.76
C ALA A 451 4.94 -15.34 -9.03
N TYR A 452 3.98 -15.00 -8.17
CA TYR A 452 3.28 -13.70 -8.15
C TYR A 452 2.91 -13.31 -6.73
N ASN A 453 2.92 -11.98 -6.43
CA ASN A 453 2.60 -11.43 -5.11
C ASN A 453 3.45 -12.03 -3.96
N CYS A 454 4.74 -12.24 -4.21
CA CYS A 454 5.68 -12.66 -3.18
C CYS A 454 6.27 -11.42 -2.51
N PHE A 455 5.96 -11.24 -1.23
CA PHE A 455 6.46 -10.15 -0.40
C PHE A 455 7.17 -10.70 0.82
N ASP A 456 8.19 -9.98 1.27
CA ASP A 456 8.92 -10.26 2.50
C ASP A 456 9.37 -8.93 3.09
N SER A 457 9.27 -8.76 4.41
CA SER A 457 9.67 -7.52 5.09
C SER A 457 11.11 -7.12 4.83
N ALA A 458 11.98 -8.07 4.50
CA ALA A 458 13.39 -7.84 4.16
C ALA A 458 13.63 -7.45 2.69
N SER A 459 12.64 -7.64 1.81
CA SER A 459 12.78 -7.34 0.38
C SER A 459 12.28 -5.93 0.07
N PRO A 460 13.04 -5.09 -0.66
CA PRO A 460 12.60 -3.75 -1.00
C PRO A 460 11.42 -3.78 -1.97
N PHE A 461 10.46 -2.90 -1.76
CA PHE A 461 9.31 -2.68 -2.64
C PHE A 461 9.26 -1.23 -3.10
N GLY A 462 8.91 -0.99 -4.36
CA GLY A 462 8.73 0.35 -4.92
C GLY A 462 8.84 0.40 -6.43
N GLY A 463 8.34 1.49 -7.02
CA GLY A 463 8.17 1.61 -8.44
C GLY A 463 9.37 2.16 -9.22
N TYR A 464 9.31 1.93 -10.55
CA TYR A 464 10.04 2.65 -11.60
C TYR A 464 9.06 3.58 -12.31
N LYS A 465 9.54 4.46 -13.17
CA LYS A 465 8.73 5.38 -13.99
C LYS A 465 7.71 6.16 -13.12
N GLN A 466 6.44 6.22 -13.55
CA GLN A 466 5.39 6.91 -12.80
C GLN A 466 4.72 6.04 -11.70
N SER A 467 5.25 4.85 -11.41
CA SER A 467 4.85 4.09 -10.22
C SER A 467 5.53 4.61 -8.94
N GLY A 468 6.40 5.61 -9.03
CA GLY A 468 6.94 6.32 -7.89
C GLY A 468 8.44 6.21 -7.74
N PHE A 469 8.93 6.73 -6.62
CA PHE A 469 10.34 6.71 -6.23
C PHE A 469 10.50 6.61 -4.72
N GLY A 470 11.68 6.19 -4.27
CA GLY A 470 11.92 5.68 -2.93
C GLY A 470 11.69 4.18 -2.89
N ARG A 471 11.82 3.61 -1.70
CA ARG A 471 11.50 2.21 -1.44
C ARG A 471 10.81 2.09 -0.09
N GLU A 472 9.87 1.19 -0.01
CA GLU A 472 9.31 0.69 1.23
C GLU A 472 9.82 -0.74 1.46
N MET A 473 9.76 -1.24 2.68
CA MET A 473 10.30 -2.54 3.09
C MET A 473 11.83 -2.65 2.89
N GLY A 474 12.42 -3.70 3.38
CA GLY A 474 13.86 -3.94 3.33
C GLY A 474 14.70 -2.85 4.00
N ALA A 475 16.01 -3.01 3.92
CA ALA A 475 16.96 -2.01 4.43
C ALA A 475 16.87 -0.67 3.69
N HIS A 476 16.51 -0.70 2.40
CA HIS A 476 16.45 0.47 1.53
C HIS A 476 15.41 1.52 1.97
N ALA A 477 14.35 1.11 2.67
CA ALA A 477 13.38 2.06 3.21
C ALA A 477 14.02 3.02 4.23
N LEU A 478 15.03 2.57 4.99
CA LEU A 478 15.73 3.38 6.00
C LEU A 478 16.41 4.61 5.40
N ASP A 479 16.85 4.55 4.14
CA ASP A 479 17.44 5.70 3.44
C ASP A 479 16.44 6.84 3.27
N SER A 480 15.15 6.52 3.20
CA SER A 480 14.07 7.50 3.13
C SER A 480 13.79 8.19 4.47
N TYR A 481 14.17 7.59 5.59
CA TYR A 481 13.91 8.10 6.95
C TYR A 481 15.16 8.58 7.68
N THR A 482 16.33 8.53 7.02
CA THR A 482 17.59 9.01 7.54
C THR A 482 18.23 10.06 6.63
N GLN A 483 19.13 10.83 7.21
CA GLN A 483 20.01 11.74 6.48
C GLN A 483 21.46 11.55 6.95
N VAL A 484 22.38 11.66 6.00
CA VAL A 484 23.82 11.47 6.26
C VAL A 484 24.46 12.80 6.61
N LYS A 485 25.20 12.81 7.72
CA LYS A 485 26.04 13.93 8.16
C LYS A 485 27.50 13.51 8.11
N SER A 486 28.34 14.25 7.41
CA SER A 486 29.80 14.07 7.44
C SER A 486 30.44 14.86 8.58
N VAL A 487 31.29 14.20 9.37
CA VAL A 487 32.01 14.81 10.51
C VAL A 487 33.50 14.72 10.23
N TRP A 488 34.18 15.84 10.33
CA TRP A 488 35.62 15.97 10.12
C TRP A 488 36.31 16.37 11.40
N ILE A 489 37.34 15.64 11.79
CA ILE A 489 38.17 15.93 12.94
C ILE A 489 39.61 16.17 12.48
N TYR A 490 40.15 17.31 12.71
CA TYR A 490 41.57 17.59 12.45
C TYR A 490 42.43 16.97 13.56
N LEU A 491 43.44 16.21 13.16
CA LEU A 491 44.29 15.44 14.10
C LEU A 491 45.63 16.07 14.39
N GLY A 492 45.88 17.31 13.92
CA GLY A 492 47.09 18.06 14.21
C GLY A 492 48.10 18.16 13.05
#